data_810f7cadec4cc8a0d4a5c9b77ee45e66
#
_entry.id   810f7cadec4cc8a0d4a5c9b77ee45e66
#
_cell.length_a   1.000
_cell.length_b   1.000
_cell.length_c   1.000
_cell.angle_alpha   90.00
_cell.angle_beta   90.00
_cell.angle_gamma   90.00
#
_symmetry.space_group_name_H-M   'P 1'
#
loop_
_entity.id
_entity.type
_entity.pdbx_description
1 polymer ?
#
loop_
_entity_poly.entity_id
_entity_poly.type
_entity_poly.pdbx_seq_one_letter_code
_entity_poly.pdbx_strand_id
1 'polypeptide(L)'
;MKQLLKKLTYGKRRTSAVPSALAFADAAAAEDYLKALAPIPTGTIQADNQITPQYDLHIIVPCYNVARSIVRCADSILSQKTDYTFFVSLVNDGSTDKTPELLERYRADPRVEILTQSNRGLSGARNRALEHIRGKYILFVDSDDTLRKGAVQALLSKAMETNADIVQGGFVNITGHRSPQEPY
;
A
#
# COMPACT_ATOMS: atom_id res chain seq x y z
N MET A 1 25.61 -3.23 -7.61
CA MET A 1 25.40 -1.78 -7.40
C MET A 1 25.01 -0.99 -8.66
N LYS A 2 25.64 -1.19 -9.86
CA LYS A 2 25.24 -0.52 -11.11
C LYS A 2 23.84 -0.81 -11.65
N GLN A 3 23.18 -1.90 -11.23
CA GLN A 3 21.83 -2.26 -11.69
C GLN A 3 20.70 -1.64 -10.88
N LEU A 4 20.94 -1.24 -9.63
CA LEU A 4 19.89 -0.64 -8.78
C LEU A 4 19.56 0.80 -9.21
N LEU A 5 20.56 1.55 -9.69
CA LEU A 5 20.37 2.94 -10.16
C LEU A 5 19.60 3.04 -11.48
N LYS A 6 19.58 1.98 -12.32
CA LYS A 6 18.81 1.99 -13.58
C LYS A 6 17.30 1.83 -13.41
N LYS A 7 16.81 1.42 -12.22
CA LYS A 7 15.36 1.23 -11.96
C LYS A 7 14.67 2.46 -11.37
N LEU A 8 15.40 3.51 -11.01
CA LEU A 8 14.84 4.75 -10.45
C LEU A 8 14.48 5.83 -11.49
N THR A 9 14.72 5.57 -12.78
CA THR A 9 14.40 6.53 -13.85
C THR A 9 13.11 6.17 -14.57
N TYR A 10 11.98 6.07 -13.86
CA TYR A 10 10.68 5.97 -14.50
C TYR A 10 9.81 7.17 -14.15
N GLY A 11 9.64 8.06 -15.13
CA GLY A 11 8.71 9.19 -15.03
C GLY A 11 9.27 10.46 -15.67
N LYS A 12 9.01 10.69 -16.95
CA LYS A 12 9.26 11.97 -17.62
C LYS A 12 8.44 13.07 -16.94
N ARG A 13 9.05 13.83 -16.04
CA ARG A 13 8.66 15.21 -15.77
C ARG A 13 9.90 16.08 -15.98
N ARG A 14 9.72 17.13 -16.81
CA ARG A 14 10.70 18.17 -17.03
C ARG A 14 11.05 18.79 -15.67
N THR A 15 12.22 18.50 -15.18
CA THR A 15 12.87 19.26 -14.12
C THR A 15 14.20 19.72 -14.66
N SER A 16 14.48 21.00 -14.44
CA SER A 16 15.75 21.65 -14.74
C SER A 16 16.92 20.79 -14.26
N ALA A 17 17.80 20.47 -15.20
CA ALA A 17 19.17 20.03 -14.99
C ALA A 17 19.43 19.05 -13.83
N VAL A 18 18.95 17.80 -13.97
CA VAL A 18 19.62 16.69 -13.30
C VAL A 18 20.86 16.37 -14.14
N PRO A 19 22.08 16.37 -13.57
CA PRO A 19 23.27 15.96 -14.29
C PRO A 19 23.05 14.57 -14.89
N SER A 20 23.40 14.38 -16.15
CA SER A 20 23.16 13.14 -16.91
C SER A 20 23.92 11.91 -16.39
N ALA A 21 24.79 12.07 -15.42
CA ALA A 21 25.45 11.01 -14.65
C ALA A 21 25.84 11.56 -13.28
N LEU A 22 25.15 11.15 -12.23
CA LEU A 22 25.63 11.24 -10.86
C LEU A 22 26.63 10.11 -10.65
N ALA A 23 27.91 10.41 -10.79
CA ALA A 23 28.99 9.51 -10.42
C ALA A 23 29.44 9.90 -9.01
N PHE A 24 29.20 9.05 -8.03
CA PHE A 24 29.75 9.21 -6.69
C PHE A 24 31.10 8.49 -6.59
N ALA A 25 32.06 9.09 -5.93
CA ALA A 25 33.38 8.52 -5.71
C ALA A 25 33.28 7.21 -4.90
N ASP A 26 32.38 7.18 -3.93
CA ASP A 26 32.13 6.05 -3.04
C ASP A 26 30.70 6.09 -2.47
N ALA A 27 30.37 5.13 -1.62
CA ALA A 27 29.07 5.01 -0.97
C ALA A 27 28.80 6.16 0.02
N ALA A 28 29.82 6.68 0.69
CA ALA A 28 29.67 7.78 1.65
C ALA A 28 29.27 9.08 0.94
N ALA A 29 29.91 9.40 -0.20
CA ALA A 29 29.54 10.55 -1.02
C ALA A 29 28.10 10.45 -1.57
N ALA A 30 27.64 9.24 -1.91
CA ALA A 30 26.25 9.01 -2.32
C ALA A 30 25.27 9.21 -1.16
N GLU A 31 25.61 8.75 0.02
CA GLU A 31 24.80 8.91 1.23
C GLU A 31 24.69 10.38 1.65
N ASP A 32 25.79 11.13 1.63
CA ASP A 32 25.81 12.56 1.96
C ASP A 32 24.97 13.36 0.97
N TYR A 33 25.03 13.01 -0.32
CA TYR A 33 24.17 13.63 -1.33
C TYR A 33 22.68 13.36 -1.06
N LEU A 34 22.31 12.12 -0.70
CA LEU A 34 20.93 11.76 -0.37
C LEU A 34 20.46 12.49 0.89
N LYS A 35 21.29 12.62 1.91
CA LYS A 35 20.99 13.37 3.13
C LYS A 35 20.77 14.87 2.84
N ALA A 36 21.52 15.43 1.91
CA ALA A 36 21.37 16.84 1.51
C ALA A 36 20.08 17.09 0.71
N LEU A 37 19.65 16.12 -0.12
CA LEU A 37 18.41 16.22 -0.90
C LEU A 37 17.14 16.04 -0.06
N ALA A 38 17.20 15.18 0.94
CA ALA A 38 16.10 14.88 1.84
C ALA A 38 16.65 14.76 3.26
N PRO A 39 16.86 15.89 3.96
CA PRO A 39 17.37 15.84 5.32
C PRO A 39 16.43 14.98 6.16
N ILE A 40 16.96 13.88 6.67
CA ILE A 40 16.24 13.03 7.61
C ILE A 40 16.01 13.88 8.85
N PRO A 41 14.77 14.06 9.31
CA PRO A 41 14.51 14.79 10.53
C PRO A 41 15.33 14.16 11.67
N THR A 42 16.28 14.93 12.23
CA THR A 42 17.13 14.48 13.34
C THR A 42 16.40 14.48 14.69
N GLY A 43 15.11 14.81 14.68
CA GLY A 43 14.25 14.70 15.86
C GLY A 43 13.94 13.22 16.17
N THR A 44 14.03 12.86 17.44
CA THR A 44 13.46 11.60 17.91
C THR A 44 12.01 11.56 17.46
N ILE A 45 11.62 10.59 16.64
CA ILE A 45 10.21 10.32 16.39
C ILE A 45 9.66 9.89 17.75
N GLN A 46 9.06 10.82 18.46
CA GLN A 46 8.28 10.45 19.63
C GLN A 46 7.06 9.71 19.10
N ALA A 47 7.04 8.41 19.34
CA ALA A 47 5.86 7.60 19.10
C ALA A 47 4.79 7.95 20.15
N ASP A 48 4.31 9.20 20.12
CA ASP A 48 3.29 9.69 21.05
C ASP A 48 1.90 9.15 20.74
N ASN A 49 1.73 8.50 19.59
CA ASN A 49 0.50 7.80 19.25
C ASN A 49 0.69 6.31 19.48
N GLN A 50 0.53 5.86 20.72
CA GLN A 50 0.27 4.45 20.97
C GLN A 50 -1.11 4.11 20.38
N ILE A 51 -1.10 3.74 19.10
CA ILE A 51 -2.29 3.18 18.47
C ILE A 51 -2.56 1.87 19.19
N THR A 52 -3.68 1.81 19.93
CA THR A 52 -4.18 0.54 20.46
C THR A 52 -4.93 -0.14 19.32
N PRO A 53 -4.37 -1.15 18.66
CA PRO A 53 -5.01 -1.78 17.53
C PRO A 53 -6.28 -2.51 17.98
N GLN A 54 -7.38 -2.28 17.26
CA GLN A 54 -8.67 -2.93 17.48
C GLN A 54 -8.78 -4.22 16.65
N TYR A 55 -7.95 -4.35 15.62
CA TYR A 55 -7.93 -5.46 14.67
C TYR A 55 -6.49 -5.94 14.47
N ASP A 56 -6.35 -7.17 14.01
CA ASP A 56 -5.02 -7.71 13.65
C ASP A 56 -4.51 -7.09 12.36
N LEU A 57 -5.40 -6.76 11.41
CA LEU A 57 -5.05 -6.20 10.11
C LEU A 57 -5.94 -5.02 9.73
N HIS A 58 -5.35 -3.97 9.19
CA HIS A 58 -6.06 -2.91 8.48
C HIS A 58 -5.72 -2.97 6.98
N ILE A 59 -6.70 -3.25 6.16
CA ILE A 59 -6.56 -3.30 4.70
C ILE A 59 -6.99 -1.95 4.13
N ILE A 60 -6.13 -1.34 3.33
CA ILE A 60 -6.36 -0.02 2.75
C ILE A 60 -6.43 -0.16 1.23
N VAL A 61 -7.55 0.26 0.65
CA VAL A 61 -7.82 0.19 -0.79
C VAL A 61 -8.04 1.60 -1.34
N PRO A 62 -7.04 2.20 -1.99
CA PRO A 62 -7.22 3.48 -2.68
C PRO A 62 -8.05 3.30 -3.96
N CYS A 63 -9.06 4.15 -4.17
CA CYS A 63 -10.02 4.05 -5.26
C CYS A 63 -10.11 5.37 -6.03
N TYR A 64 -9.74 5.36 -7.31
CA TYR A 64 -9.92 6.49 -8.21
C TYR A 64 -10.32 6.01 -9.61
N ASN A 65 -11.58 6.26 -10.00
CA ASN A 65 -12.14 5.85 -11.30
C ASN A 65 -11.96 4.35 -11.59
N VAL A 66 -12.34 3.49 -10.64
CA VAL A 66 -12.14 2.05 -10.66
C VAL A 66 -13.45 1.25 -10.67
N ALA A 67 -14.53 1.83 -11.22
CA ALA A 67 -15.85 1.20 -11.26
C ALA A 67 -15.85 -0.21 -11.88
N ARG A 68 -14.89 -0.51 -12.78
CA ARG A 68 -14.78 -1.83 -13.45
C ARG A 68 -14.18 -2.93 -12.57
N SER A 69 -13.41 -2.58 -11.56
CA SER A 69 -12.60 -3.54 -10.77
C SER A 69 -12.95 -3.57 -9.29
N ILE A 70 -13.41 -2.45 -8.73
CA ILE A 70 -13.56 -2.27 -7.29
C ILE A 70 -14.46 -3.33 -6.63
N VAL A 71 -15.53 -3.75 -7.27
CA VAL A 71 -16.44 -4.77 -6.71
C VAL A 71 -15.69 -6.09 -6.56
N ARG A 72 -14.96 -6.52 -7.60
CA ARG A 72 -14.16 -7.75 -7.55
C ARG A 72 -13.06 -7.67 -6.50
N CYS A 73 -12.40 -6.52 -6.37
CA CYS A 73 -11.38 -6.27 -5.35
C CYS A 73 -11.97 -6.39 -3.94
N ALA A 74 -12.99 -5.60 -3.63
CA ALA A 74 -13.62 -5.56 -2.31
C ALA A 74 -14.24 -6.92 -1.90
N ASP A 75 -14.92 -7.58 -2.83
CA ASP A 75 -15.50 -8.92 -2.58
C ASP A 75 -14.40 -9.95 -2.27
N SER A 76 -13.24 -9.87 -2.95
CA SER A 76 -12.12 -10.77 -2.69
C SER A 76 -11.49 -10.57 -1.30
N ILE A 77 -11.53 -9.35 -0.78
CA ILE A 77 -11.07 -9.00 0.57
C ILE A 77 -12.09 -9.44 1.61
N LEU A 78 -13.36 -9.06 1.46
CA LEU A 78 -14.40 -9.30 2.45
C LEU A 78 -14.81 -10.77 2.57
N SER A 79 -14.60 -11.56 1.52
CA SER A 79 -14.83 -13.02 1.52
C SER A 79 -13.66 -13.82 2.12
N GLN A 80 -12.60 -13.20 2.60
CA GLN A 80 -11.52 -13.92 3.26
C GLN A 80 -12.03 -14.66 4.51
N LYS A 81 -11.66 -15.94 4.59
CA LYS A 81 -11.90 -16.77 5.79
C LYS A 81 -10.59 -16.83 6.56
N THR A 82 -10.61 -16.35 7.79
CA THR A 82 -9.43 -16.24 8.63
C THR A 82 -9.83 -16.24 10.11
N ASP A 83 -8.95 -16.71 10.97
CA ASP A 83 -9.09 -16.65 12.43
C ASP A 83 -8.73 -15.28 13.01
N TYR A 84 -8.16 -14.41 12.17
CA TYR A 84 -7.74 -13.07 12.54
C TYR A 84 -8.82 -12.04 12.25
N THR A 85 -8.85 -10.98 13.04
CA THR A 85 -9.73 -9.83 12.82
C THR A 85 -9.14 -8.86 11.82
N PHE A 86 -9.97 -8.33 10.89
CA PHE A 86 -9.50 -7.31 9.96
C PHE A 86 -10.55 -6.23 9.70
N PHE A 87 -10.03 -5.05 9.36
CA PHE A 87 -10.79 -3.85 9.01
C PHE A 87 -10.37 -3.35 7.63
N VAL A 88 -11.27 -2.71 6.89
CA VAL A 88 -11.03 -2.27 5.51
C VAL A 88 -11.40 -0.80 5.36
N SER A 89 -10.47 0.02 4.91
CA SER A 89 -10.73 1.39 4.46
C SER A 89 -10.76 1.44 2.93
N LEU A 90 -11.92 1.74 2.36
CA LEU A 90 -12.12 2.03 0.95
C LEU A 90 -12.02 3.56 0.76
N VAL A 91 -10.94 4.03 0.14
CA VAL A 91 -10.66 5.47 0.03
C VAL A 91 -11.00 5.98 -1.36
N ASN A 92 -12.14 6.66 -1.49
CA ASN A 92 -12.52 7.34 -2.72
C ASN A 92 -11.74 8.65 -2.88
N ASP A 93 -10.77 8.66 -3.77
CA ASP A 93 -9.90 9.82 -4.05
C ASP A 93 -10.48 10.72 -5.15
N GLY A 94 -11.73 11.16 -4.96
CA GLY A 94 -12.38 12.08 -5.86
C GLY A 94 -12.78 11.47 -7.21
N SER A 95 -13.27 10.22 -7.22
CA SER A 95 -13.73 9.56 -8.44
C SER A 95 -14.88 10.30 -9.09
N THR A 96 -14.89 10.32 -10.43
CA THR A 96 -15.91 10.95 -11.28
C THR A 96 -16.77 9.95 -12.06
N ASP A 97 -16.43 8.66 -11.94
CA ASP A 97 -17.19 7.54 -12.52
C ASP A 97 -18.17 6.95 -11.49
N LYS A 98 -18.69 5.75 -11.73
CA LYS A 98 -19.60 5.05 -10.80
C LYS A 98 -18.93 4.45 -9.55
N THR A 99 -17.64 4.72 -9.33
CA THR A 99 -16.91 4.18 -8.15
C THR A 99 -17.61 4.54 -6.84
N PRO A 100 -18.00 5.83 -6.56
CA PRO A 100 -18.63 6.17 -5.29
C PRO A 100 -19.92 5.38 -5.03
N GLU A 101 -20.76 5.20 -6.03
CA GLU A 101 -22.03 4.44 -5.93
C GLU A 101 -21.77 2.96 -5.60
N LEU A 102 -20.72 2.38 -6.20
CA LEU A 102 -20.35 0.99 -5.98
C LEU A 102 -19.77 0.76 -4.59
N LEU A 103 -19.04 1.72 -4.04
CA LEU A 103 -18.51 1.66 -2.68
C LEU A 103 -19.63 1.65 -1.63
N GLU A 104 -20.74 2.35 -1.85
CA GLU A 104 -21.88 2.40 -0.93
C GLU A 104 -22.46 1.03 -0.63
N ARG A 105 -22.28 0.04 -1.51
CA ARG A 105 -22.72 -1.35 -1.30
C ARG A 105 -22.09 -2.00 -0.07
N TYR A 106 -20.93 -1.51 0.35
CA TYR A 106 -20.14 -2.05 1.48
C TYR A 106 -20.37 -1.30 2.78
N ARG A 107 -21.10 -0.18 2.77
CA ARG A 107 -21.33 0.66 3.95
C ARG A 107 -21.98 -0.07 5.12
N ALA A 108 -22.78 -1.07 4.87
CA ALA A 108 -23.46 -1.86 5.90
C ALA A 108 -22.56 -2.93 6.56
N ASP A 109 -21.40 -3.24 5.99
CA ASP A 109 -20.46 -4.19 6.60
C ASP A 109 -19.70 -3.48 7.75
N PRO A 110 -19.81 -3.96 9.00
CA PRO A 110 -19.18 -3.31 10.16
C PRO A 110 -17.65 -3.30 10.09
N ARG A 111 -17.05 -4.09 9.22
CA ARG A 111 -15.60 -4.13 8.98
C ARG A 111 -15.14 -3.06 8.00
N VAL A 112 -16.05 -2.30 7.38
CA VAL A 112 -15.73 -1.38 6.28
C VAL A 112 -15.97 0.06 6.68
N GLU A 113 -15.02 0.93 6.39
CA GLU A 113 -15.26 2.38 6.31
C GLU A 113 -15.02 2.87 4.88
N ILE A 114 -15.81 3.88 4.49
CA ILE A 114 -15.64 4.57 3.21
C ILE A 114 -15.19 5.98 3.50
N LEU A 115 -13.95 6.31 3.10
CA LEU A 115 -13.38 7.64 3.21
C LEU A 115 -13.46 8.32 1.84
N THR A 116 -13.91 9.57 1.80
CA THR A 116 -13.98 10.36 0.57
C THR A 116 -13.16 11.64 0.72
N GLN A 117 -12.38 11.96 -0.31
CA GLN A 117 -11.60 13.20 -0.39
C GLN A 117 -11.57 13.73 -1.83
N SER A 118 -11.11 14.97 -2.01
CA SER A 118 -10.70 15.46 -3.33
C SER A 118 -9.44 14.72 -3.79
N ASN A 119 -9.27 14.54 -5.10
CA ASN A 119 -8.14 13.78 -5.65
C ASN A 119 -6.79 14.35 -5.17
N ARG A 120 -6.03 13.51 -4.47
CA ARG A 120 -4.66 13.76 -3.98
C ARG A 120 -3.67 12.73 -4.49
N GLY A 121 -4.11 11.87 -5.39
CA GLY A 121 -3.31 10.76 -5.94
C GLY A 121 -3.15 9.60 -4.96
N LEU A 122 -2.54 8.53 -5.46
CA LEU A 122 -2.41 7.25 -4.75
C LEU A 122 -1.83 7.39 -3.34
N SER A 123 -0.74 8.14 -3.21
CA SER A 123 -0.09 8.37 -1.90
C SER A 123 -0.99 9.17 -0.96
N GLY A 124 -1.70 10.18 -1.48
CA GLY A 124 -2.65 10.98 -0.71
C GLY A 124 -3.82 10.15 -0.18
N ALA A 125 -4.34 9.23 -0.99
CA ALA A 125 -5.40 8.31 -0.57
C ALA A 125 -4.92 7.33 0.50
N ARG A 126 -3.72 6.75 0.34
CA ARG A 126 -3.13 5.87 1.36
C ARG A 126 -2.90 6.62 2.67
N ASN A 127 -2.33 7.83 2.61
CA ASN A 127 -2.08 8.64 3.80
C ASN A 127 -3.38 9.01 4.53
N ARG A 128 -4.47 9.27 3.80
CA ARG A 128 -5.77 9.52 4.41
C ARG A 128 -6.25 8.37 5.29
N ALA A 129 -6.10 7.13 4.84
CA ALA A 129 -6.45 5.98 5.66
C ALA A 129 -5.49 5.76 6.84
N LEU A 130 -4.21 6.13 6.67
CA LEU A 130 -3.21 6.05 7.74
C LEU A 130 -3.52 6.97 8.93
N GLU A 131 -4.28 8.05 8.73
CA GLU A 131 -4.78 8.90 9.82
C GLU A 131 -5.78 8.17 10.73
N HIS A 132 -6.34 7.04 10.26
CA HIS A 132 -7.39 6.26 10.94
C HIS A 132 -6.97 4.79 11.16
N ILE A 133 -5.70 4.53 11.41
CA ILE A 133 -5.20 3.16 11.61
C ILE A 133 -5.93 2.47 12.75
N ARG A 134 -6.43 1.24 12.49
CA ARG A 134 -7.12 0.39 13.47
C ARG A 134 -6.50 -0.99 13.62
N GLY A 135 -5.58 -1.37 12.72
CA GLY A 135 -4.93 -2.68 12.72
C GLY A 135 -3.52 -2.66 13.31
N LYS A 136 -3.12 -3.79 13.87
CA LYS A 136 -1.73 -4.04 14.28
C LYS A 136 -0.80 -4.07 13.07
N TYR A 137 -1.27 -4.68 11.97
CA TYR A 137 -0.59 -4.70 10.68
C TYR A 137 -1.40 -3.92 9.64
N ILE A 138 -0.74 -3.49 8.58
CA ILE A 138 -1.34 -2.77 7.46
C ILE A 138 -1.06 -3.54 6.17
N LEU A 139 -2.09 -3.66 5.31
CA LEU A 139 -1.97 -4.21 3.97
C LEU A 139 -2.56 -3.21 2.97
N PHE A 140 -1.76 -2.75 2.03
CA PHE A 140 -2.25 -1.99 0.89
C PHE A 140 -2.64 -2.95 -0.23
N VAL A 141 -3.85 -2.78 -0.78
CA VAL A 141 -4.36 -3.54 -1.92
C VAL A 141 -4.78 -2.55 -2.99
N ASP A 142 -4.22 -2.65 -4.17
CA ASP A 142 -4.62 -1.81 -5.29
C ASP A 142 -6.00 -2.24 -5.80
N SER A 143 -6.86 -1.28 -6.12
CA SER A 143 -8.29 -1.50 -6.39
C SER A 143 -8.59 -2.27 -7.68
N ASP A 144 -7.61 -2.55 -8.50
CA ASP A 144 -7.67 -3.42 -9.67
C ASP A 144 -7.15 -4.85 -9.40
N ASP A 145 -6.56 -5.08 -8.23
CA ASP A 145 -6.09 -6.38 -7.76
C ASP A 145 -7.16 -7.16 -6.97
N THR A 146 -6.85 -8.42 -6.69
CA THR A 146 -7.68 -9.32 -5.87
C THR A 146 -6.81 -10.14 -4.92
N LEU A 147 -7.30 -10.35 -3.71
CA LEU A 147 -6.68 -11.28 -2.77
C LEU A 147 -7.10 -12.72 -3.06
N ARG A 148 -6.14 -13.64 -3.11
CA ARG A 148 -6.45 -15.08 -3.18
C ARG A 148 -7.08 -15.53 -1.87
N LYS A 149 -7.94 -16.56 -1.95
CA LYS A 149 -8.53 -17.20 -0.76
C LYS A 149 -7.43 -17.64 0.20
N GLY A 150 -7.56 -17.29 1.47
CA GLY A 150 -6.60 -17.62 2.52
C GLY A 150 -5.37 -16.71 2.57
N ALA A 151 -5.28 -15.66 1.75
CA ALA A 151 -4.13 -14.75 1.75
C ALA A 151 -3.97 -14.04 3.10
N VAL A 152 -5.07 -13.55 3.68
CA VAL A 152 -5.05 -12.88 5.00
C VAL A 152 -4.58 -13.84 6.09
N GLN A 153 -5.12 -15.07 6.10
CA GLN A 153 -4.70 -16.10 7.06
C GLN A 153 -3.19 -16.37 6.94
N ALA A 154 -2.70 -16.63 5.73
CA ALA A 154 -1.31 -16.99 5.52
C ALA A 154 -0.33 -15.86 5.92
N LEU A 155 -0.63 -14.61 5.53
CA LEU A 155 0.21 -13.47 5.84
C LEU A 155 0.25 -13.20 7.35
N LEU A 156 -0.91 -13.20 8.02
CA LEU A 156 -0.96 -12.93 9.45
C LEU A 156 -0.40 -14.08 10.29
N SER A 157 -0.66 -15.35 9.92
CA SER A 157 -0.01 -16.48 10.60
C SER A 157 1.51 -16.33 10.55
N LYS A 158 2.06 -16.00 9.38
CA LYS A 158 3.50 -15.81 9.25
C LYS A 158 4.02 -14.64 10.08
N ALA A 159 3.32 -13.51 10.07
CA ALA A 159 3.67 -12.34 10.87
C ALA A 159 3.69 -12.65 12.37
N MET A 160 2.66 -13.32 12.86
CA MET A 160 2.52 -13.66 14.27
C MET A 160 3.54 -14.73 14.72
N GLU A 161 3.75 -15.78 13.91
CA GLU A 161 4.71 -16.86 14.21
C GLU A 161 6.15 -16.35 14.31
N THR A 162 6.53 -15.42 13.44
CA THR A 162 7.90 -14.93 13.35
C THR A 162 8.14 -13.62 14.08
N ASN A 163 7.08 -12.98 14.57
CA ASN A 163 7.09 -11.61 15.08
C ASN A 163 7.76 -10.62 14.09
N ALA A 164 7.50 -10.81 12.80
CA ALA A 164 8.10 -10.01 11.75
C ALA A 164 7.41 -8.67 11.61
N ASP A 165 8.17 -7.59 11.37
CA ASP A 165 7.63 -6.27 11.06
C ASP A 165 7.06 -6.20 9.64
N ILE A 166 7.61 -6.99 8.71
CA ILE A 166 7.21 -7.05 7.31
C ILE A 166 7.08 -8.50 6.86
N VAL A 167 5.94 -8.82 6.24
CA VAL A 167 5.72 -10.12 5.57
C VAL A 167 5.31 -9.86 4.13
N GLN A 168 6.02 -10.46 3.21
CA GLN A 168 5.73 -10.37 1.78
C GLN A 168 5.12 -11.67 1.26
N GLY A 169 3.97 -11.57 0.59
CA GLY A 169 3.35 -12.66 -0.15
C GLY A 169 3.77 -12.65 -1.62
N GLY A 170 3.58 -13.79 -2.30
CA GLY A 170 3.71 -13.86 -3.75
C GLY A 170 2.49 -13.26 -4.48
N PHE A 171 2.64 -12.94 -5.76
CA PHE A 171 1.56 -12.51 -6.61
C PHE A 171 1.46 -13.37 -7.88
N VAL A 172 0.28 -13.43 -8.48
CA VAL A 172 0.04 -14.12 -9.74
C VAL A 172 -0.54 -13.13 -10.72
N ASN A 173 0.10 -12.98 -11.87
CA ASN A 173 -0.44 -12.15 -12.95
C ASN A 173 -1.57 -12.91 -13.67
N ILE A 174 -2.77 -12.32 -13.71
CA ILE A 174 -3.97 -12.95 -14.29
C ILE A 174 -3.97 -12.86 -15.82
N THR A 175 -3.13 -12.03 -16.43
CA THR A 175 -3.05 -11.87 -17.89
C THR A 175 -2.39 -13.03 -18.64
N GLY A 176 -2.33 -14.21 -18.02
CA GLY A 176 -1.99 -15.48 -18.69
C GLY A 176 -0.51 -15.85 -18.76
N HIS A 177 0.39 -14.99 -18.34
CA HIS A 177 1.81 -15.33 -18.20
C HIS A 177 2.13 -15.55 -16.72
N ARG A 178 2.31 -16.80 -16.33
CA ARG A 178 2.91 -17.15 -15.05
C ARG A 178 4.36 -16.67 -15.07
N SER A 179 4.66 -15.64 -14.30
CA SER A 179 6.03 -15.37 -13.90
C SER A 179 6.29 -16.21 -12.66
N PRO A 180 7.07 -17.28 -12.70
CA PRO A 180 7.47 -17.97 -11.49
C PRO A 180 8.49 -17.05 -10.80
N GLN A 181 8.07 -16.33 -9.79
CA GLN A 181 9.01 -15.80 -8.84
C GLN A 181 9.25 -16.89 -7.81
N GLU A 182 10.45 -17.44 -7.84
CA GLU A 182 10.93 -18.33 -6.79
C GLU A 182 10.88 -17.59 -5.43
N PRO A 183 10.49 -18.26 -4.34
CA PRO A 183 10.58 -17.69 -3.01
C PRO A 183 12.05 -17.38 -2.70
N TYR A 184 12.32 -16.18 -2.26
CA TYR A 184 13.61 -15.77 -1.70
C TYR A 184 13.89 -16.52 -0.41
#